data_9a2f29f3f34a8319e3553d71ac38ebd1
#
_entry.id   9a2f29f3f34a8319e3553d71ac38ebd1
#
_cell.length_a   1.000
_cell.length_b   1.000
_cell.length_c   1.000
_cell.angle_alpha   90.00
_cell.angle_beta   90.00
_cell.angle_gamma   90.00
#
_symmetry.space_group_name_H-M   'P 1'
#
loop_
_entity.id
_entity.type
_entity.pdbx_description
1 polymer ?
#
loop_
_entity_poly.entity_id
_entity_poly.type
_entity_poly.pdbx_seq_one_letter_code
_entity_poly.pdbx_strand_id
1 'polypeptide(L)'
;MNIIGLSGSLSAPSRTRALVAAVIGEISRQTGHGGPLIDLADIAADLGRTLGTFVLPPAIEAAHEQLRAADLIVIGVPVYKASYPGAFKHFLDLLDPKALEGKSAILVA
;
A
#
# COMPACT_ATOMS: atom_id res chain seq x y z
N MET A 1 -4.84 -14.13 -10.67
CA MET A 1 -4.09 -13.64 -9.49
C MET A 1 -4.23 -12.14 -9.38
N ASN A 2 -4.63 -11.66 -8.22
CA ASN A 2 -4.78 -10.23 -7.96
C ASN A 2 -3.49 -9.67 -7.36
N ILE A 3 -2.91 -8.68 -8.05
CA ILE A 3 -1.68 -8.02 -7.61
C ILE A 3 -2.02 -6.57 -7.27
N ILE A 4 -1.62 -6.13 -6.10
CA ILE A 4 -1.84 -4.77 -5.63
C ILE A 4 -0.50 -4.17 -5.23
N GLY A 5 -0.22 -2.96 -5.69
CA GLY A 5 0.92 -2.18 -5.21
C GLY A 5 0.50 -1.31 -4.03
N LEU A 6 1.43 -1.10 -3.12
CA LEU A 6 1.24 -0.18 -1.99
C LEU A 6 2.50 0.67 -1.84
N SER A 7 2.37 1.96 -2.10
CA SER A 7 3.44 2.94 -1.90
C SER A 7 3.20 3.69 -0.60
N GLY A 8 4.13 3.55 0.33
CA GLY A 8 4.05 4.15 1.66
C GLY A 8 4.65 5.55 1.76
N SER A 9 4.97 6.19 0.64
CA SER A 9 5.47 7.57 0.63
C SER A 9 4.32 8.57 0.62
N LEU A 10 4.49 9.69 1.33
CA LEU A 10 3.56 10.83 1.26
C LEU A 10 4.03 11.90 0.26
N SER A 11 5.17 11.71 -0.38
CA SER A 11 5.72 12.65 -1.36
C SER A 11 5.06 12.47 -2.73
N ALA A 12 4.96 13.57 -3.48
CA ALA A 12 4.53 13.57 -4.87
C ALA A 12 5.34 14.62 -5.64
N PRO A 13 6.14 14.24 -6.66
CA PRO A 13 6.35 12.88 -7.16
C PRO A 13 7.17 12.01 -6.18
N SER A 14 7.03 10.69 -6.32
CA SER A 14 7.65 9.75 -5.39
C SER A 14 8.47 8.69 -6.14
N ARG A 15 9.73 8.52 -5.73
CA ARG A 15 10.58 7.44 -6.24
C ARG A 15 10.08 6.08 -5.77
N THR A 16 9.54 6.01 -4.57
CA THR A 16 8.95 4.78 -4.01
C THR A 16 7.77 4.32 -4.86
N ARG A 17 6.87 5.24 -5.22
CA ARG A 17 5.74 4.93 -6.10
C ARG A 17 6.23 4.43 -7.46
N ALA A 18 7.22 5.10 -8.05
CA ALA A 18 7.79 4.69 -9.33
C ALA A 18 8.41 3.30 -9.25
N LEU A 19 9.09 2.97 -8.17
CA LEU A 19 9.68 1.65 -7.96
C LEU A 19 8.62 0.57 -7.85
N VAL A 20 7.57 0.79 -7.06
CA VAL A 20 6.46 -0.17 -6.94
C VAL A 20 5.78 -0.38 -8.30
N ALA A 21 5.53 0.71 -9.03
CA ALA A 21 4.94 0.62 -10.37
C ALA A 21 5.83 -0.17 -11.35
N ALA A 22 7.15 0.04 -11.27
CA ALA A 22 8.10 -0.68 -12.12
C ALA A 22 8.11 -2.18 -11.83
N VAL A 23 8.05 -2.57 -10.55
CA VAL A 23 8.00 -3.98 -10.15
C VAL A 23 6.71 -4.64 -10.66
N ILE A 24 5.56 -3.98 -10.48
CA ILE A 24 4.29 -4.49 -10.99
C ILE A 24 4.34 -4.61 -12.53
N GLY A 25 4.90 -3.62 -13.20
CA GLY A 25 5.07 -3.65 -14.66
C GLY A 25 5.91 -4.83 -15.15
N GLU A 26 6.99 -5.14 -14.43
CA GLU A 26 7.85 -6.28 -14.77
C GLU A 26 7.13 -7.61 -14.53
N ILE A 27 6.38 -7.73 -13.43
CA ILE A 27 5.56 -8.92 -13.17
C ILE A 27 4.54 -9.09 -14.29
N SER A 28 3.88 -8.00 -14.70
CA SER A 28 2.90 -8.03 -15.77
C SER A 28 3.52 -8.48 -17.10
N ARG A 29 4.71 -7.97 -17.40
CA ARG A 29 5.44 -8.35 -18.61
C ARG A 29 5.78 -9.84 -18.64
N GLN A 30 6.15 -10.42 -17.51
CA GLN A 30 6.58 -11.82 -17.42
C GLN A 30 5.42 -12.79 -17.28
N THR A 31 4.33 -12.42 -16.62
CA THR A 31 3.25 -13.34 -16.25
C THR A 31 1.91 -13.04 -16.90
N GLY A 32 1.75 -11.85 -17.46
CA GLY A 32 0.44 -11.39 -17.94
C GLY A 32 -0.49 -10.92 -16.83
N HIS A 33 -0.06 -10.95 -15.57
CA HIS A 33 -0.84 -10.49 -14.42
C HIS A 33 -0.27 -9.18 -13.88
N GLY A 34 -1.15 -8.22 -13.65
CA GLY A 34 -0.80 -6.93 -13.06
C GLY A 34 -1.91 -6.47 -12.11
N GLY A 35 -1.88 -5.22 -11.73
CA GLY A 35 -2.89 -4.66 -10.85
C GLY A 35 -2.66 -3.20 -10.53
N PRO A 36 -3.60 -2.58 -9.81
CA PRO A 36 -3.52 -1.18 -9.43
C PRO A 36 -2.51 -0.95 -8.31
N LEU A 37 -2.25 0.32 -8.04
CA LEU A 37 -1.34 0.78 -7.00
C LEU A 37 -2.10 1.70 -6.06
N ILE A 38 -2.00 1.41 -4.76
CA ILE A 38 -2.48 2.29 -3.70
C ILE A 38 -1.32 3.21 -3.33
N ASP A 39 -1.52 4.52 -3.46
CA ASP A 39 -0.52 5.51 -3.08
C ASP A 39 -1.01 6.25 -1.83
N LEU A 40 -0.29 6.13 -0.72
CA LEU A 40 -0.68 6.80 0.52
C LEU A 40 -0.73 8.32 0.37
N ALA A 41 0.04 8.89 -0.57
CA ALA A 41 -0.03 10.32 -0.85
C ALA A 41 -1.43 10.76 -1.29
N ASP A 42 -2.16 9.91 -2.00
CA ASP A 42 -3.51 10.21 -2.51
C ASP A 42 -4.56 10.20 -1.40
N ILE A 43 -4.32 9.48 -0.30
CA ILE A 43 -5.27 9.32 0.81
C ILE A 43 -4.74 9.90 2.13
N ALA A 44 -3.69 10.70 2.06
CA ALA A 44 -3.02 11.23 3.25
C ALA A 44 -3.95 12.07 4.14
N ALA A 45 -4.79 12.90 3.54
CA ALA A 45 -5.72 13.76 4.30
C ALA A 45 -6.77 12.90 5.04
N ASP A 46 -7.32 11.88 4.38
CA ASP A 46 -8.26 10.96 5.01
C ASP A 46 -7.59 10.15 6.12
N LEU A 47 -6.37 9.70 5.87
CA LEU A 47 -5.59 8.95 6.85
C LEU A 47 -5.30 9.79 8.10
N GLY A 48 -5.00 11.07 7.93
CA GLY A 48 -4.76 11.99 9.04
C GLY A 48 -5.98 12.22 9.93
N ARG A 49 -7.18 11.98 9.41
CA ARG A 49 -8.43 12.14 10.18
C ARG A 49 -8.86 10.91 10.95
N THR A 50 -8.07 9.84 10.94
CA THR A 50 -8.46 8.56 11.56
C THR A 50 -7.91 8.35 12.96
N LEU A 51 -7.14 9.28 13.49
CA LEU A 51 -6.63 9.19 14.86
C LEU A 51 -7.80 9.29 15.85
N GLY A 52 -7.95 8.27 16.69
CA GLY A 52 -8.97 8.24 17.71
C GLY A 52 -10.39 7.95 17.21
N THR A 53 -10.57 7.51 15.96
CA THR A 53 -11.87 7.14 15.43
C THR A 53 -11.90 5.65 15.06
N PHE A 54 -13.10 5.06 15.18
CA PHE A 54 -13.37 3.68 14.75
C PHE A 54 -14.09 3.64 13.40
N VAL A 55 -14.42 4.78 12.83
CA VAL A 55 -15.09 4.87 11.52
C VAL A 55 -14.07 5.29 10.48
N LEU A 56 -13.81 4.42 9.52
CA LEU A 56 -12.85 4.70 8.46
C LEU A 56 -13.49 5.53 7.34
N PRO A 57 -12.78 6.56 6.82
CA PRO A 57 -13.20 7.24 5.61
C PRO A 57 -13.35 6.26 4.43
N PRO A 58 -14.27 6.52 3.49
CA PRO A 58 -14.49 5.62 2.36
C PRO A 58 -13.23 5.31 1.54
N ALA A 59 -12.32 6.28 1.36
CA ALA A 59 -11.08 6.06 0.61
C ALA A 59 -10.15 5.06 1.33
N ILE A 60 -10.09 5.10 2.66
CA ILE A 60 -9.28 4.16 3.45
C ILE A 60 -9.91 2.77 3.38
N GLU A 61 -11.22 2.67 3.54
CA GLU A 61 -11.93 1.39 3.45
C GLU A 61 -11.78 0.75 2.07
N ALA A 62 -11.86 1.54 1.00
CA ALA A 62 -11.65 1.05 -0.36
C ALA A 62 -10.23 0.50 -0.56
N ALA A 63 -9.22 1.20 -0.04
CA ALA A 63 -7.83 0.74 -0.10
C ALA A 63 -7.64 -0.57 0.68
N HIS A 64 -8.20 -0.67 1.88
CA HIS A 64 -8.16 -1.90 2.67
C HIS A 64 -8.84 -3.06 1.95
N GLU A 65 -9.97 -2.82 1.28
CA GLU A 65 -10.69 -3.84 0.54
C GLU A 65 -9.85 -4.38 -0.63
N GLN A 66 -9.13 -3.51 -1.32
CA GLN A 66 -8.19 -3.94 -2.37
C GLN A 66 -7.09 -4.84 -1.81
N LEU A 67 -6.56 -4.52 -0.63
CA LEU A 67 -5.56 -5.36 0.02
C LEU A 67 -6.13 -6.72 0.43
N ARG A 68 -7.35 -6.74 0.95
CA ARG A 68 -8.01 -8.01 1.32
C ARG A 68 -8.20 -8.93 0.11
N ALA A 69 -8.49 -8.37 -1.04
CA ALA A 69 -8.71 -9.13 -2.27
C ALA A 69 -7.41 -9.54 -2.99
N ALA A 70 -6.27 -9.04 -2.55
CA ALA A 70 -4.99 -9.32 -3.21
C ALA A 70 -4.47 -10.71 -2.89
N ASP A 71 -3.79 -11.31 -3.86
CA ASP A 71 -3.00 -12.54 -3.67
C ASP A 71 -1.53 -12.19 -3.44
N LEU A 72 -1.04 -11.15 -4.12
CA LEU A 72 0.32 -10.65 -4.00
C LEU A 72 0.30 -9.15 -3.80
N ILE A 73 1.05 -8.67 -2.83
CA ILE A 73 1.17 -7.23 -2.54
C ILE A 73 2.63 -6.82 -2.75
N VAL A 74 2.84 -5.82 -3.59
CA VAL A 74 4.16 -5.20 -3.79
C VAL A 74 4.21 -3.95 -2.94
N ILE A 75 5.00 -3.98 -1.88
CA ILE A 75 5.05 -2.91 -0.89
C ILE A 75 6.37 -2.16 -1.02
N GLY A 76 6.29 -0.86 -1.26
CA GLY A 76 7.44 0.03 -1.24
C GLY A 76 7.28 1.09 -0.18
N VAL A 77 8.36 1.36 0.55
CA VAL A 77 8.39 2.43 1.56
C VAL A 77 9.71 3.20 1.47
N PRO A 78 9.69 4.52 1.66
CA PRO A 78 10.93 5.26 1.89
C PRO A 78 11.46 4.95 3.28
N VAL A 79 12.77 5.12 3.46
CA VAL A 79 13.40 4.92 4.78
C VAL A 79 13.54 6.27 5.45
N TYR A 80 12.86 6.46 6.58
CA TYR A 80 12.92 7.65 7.42
C TYR A 80 13.48 7.26 8.78
N LYS A 81 14.56 7.92 9.20
CA LYS A 81 15.19 7.64 10.50
C LYS A 81 15.52 6.15 10.66
N ALA A 82 16.05 5.53 9.61
CA ALA A 82 16.42 4.11 9.54
C ALA A 82 15.24 3.16 9.70
N SER A 83 14.01 3.59 9.42
CA SER A 83 12.80 2.77 9.53
C SER A 83 11.75 3.18 8.50
N TYR A 84 10.60 2.51 8.54
CA TYR A 84 9.47 2.84 7.68
C TYR A 84 8.74 4.10 8.15
N PRO A 85 7.99 4.79 7.27
CA PRO A 85 7.26 6.00 7.66
C PRO A 85 6.10 5.70 8.61
N GLY A 86 5.83 6.64 9.53
CA GLY A 86 4.72 6.53 10.47
C GLY A 86 3.35 6.42 9.80
N ALA A 87 3.14 7.12 8.68
CA ALA A 87 1.89 7.03 7.94
C ALA A 87 1.64 5.63 7.38
N PHE A 88 2.67 4.94 6.94
CA PHE A 88 2.58 3.56 6.48
C PHE A 88 2.14 2.64 7.63
N LYS A 89 2.79 2.77 8.78
CA LYS A 89 2.42 2.00 9.98
C LYS A 89 0.98 2.28 10.39
N HIS A 90 0.57 3.55 10.39
CA HIS A 90 -0.79 3.95 10.75
C HIS A 90 -1.82 3.34 9.80
N PHE A 91 -1.56 3.37 8.49
CA PHE A 91 -2.44 2.75 7.50
C PHE A 91 -2.64 1.26 7.76
N LEU A 92 -1.56 0.54 8.07
CA LEU A 92 -1.64 -0.88 8.38
C LEU A 92 -2.30 -1.14 9.73
N ASP A 93 -2.10 -0.26 10.72
CA ASP A 93 -2.71 -0.43 12.05
C ASP A 93 -4.24 -0.34 12.01
N LEU A 94 -4.80 0.33 11.00
CA LEU A 94 -6.25 0.42 10.83
C LEU A 94 -6.85 -0.81 10.16
N LEU A 95 -6.00 -1.66 9.57
CA LEU A 95 -6.44 -2.86 8.87
C LEU A 95 -6.71 -3.98 9.86
N ASP A 96 -7.71 -4.83 9.55
CA ASP A 96 -7.98 -6.04 10.31
C ASP A 96 -6.70 -6.87 10.44
N PRO A 97 -6.32 -7.31 11.67
CA PRO A 97 -5.09 -8.08 11.89
C PRO A 97 -4.95 -9.33 11.03
N LYS A 98 -6.04 -9.91 10.58
CA LYS A 98 -6.04 -11.14 9.77
C LYS A 98 -6.15 -10.88 8.27
N ALA A 99 -6.30 -9.62 7.85
CA ALA A 99 -6.58 -9.28 6.45
C ALA A 99 -5.49 -9.73 5.48
N LEU A 100 -4.23 -9.75 5.92
CA LEU A 100 -3.08 -10.10 5.09
C LEU A 100 -2.61 -11.54 5.28
N GLU A 101 -3.32 -12.31 6.11
CA GLU A 101 -2.96 -13.69 6.39
C GLU A 101 -3.02 -14.55 5.13
N GLY A 102 -1.97 -15.34 4.90
CA GLY A 102 -1.89 -16.23 3.74
C GLY A 102 -1.50 -15.57 2.43
N LYS A 103 -1.21 -14.26 2.42
CA LYS A 103 -0.82 -13.54 1.20
C LYS A 103 0.69 -13.49 1.06
N SER A 104 1.14 -13.37 -0.21
CA SER A 104 2.56 -13.16 -0.53
C SER A 104 2.85 -11.66 -0.64
N ALA A 105 4.06 -11.28 -0.29
CA ALA A 105 4.50 -9.89 -0.41
C ALA A 105 5.91 -9.79 -0.99
N ILE A 106 6.13 -8.77 -1.80
CA ILE A 106 7.45 -8.33 -2.25
C ILE A 106 7.71 -6.98 -1.61
N LEU A 107 8.82 -6.87 -0.89
CA LEU A 107 9.19 -5.64 -0.19
C LEU A 107 10.32 -4.94 -0.93
N VAL A 108 10.14 -3.67 -1.21
CA VAL A 108 11.16 -2.83 -1.86
C VAL A 108 11.32 -1.52 -1.08
N ALA A 109 12.51 -0.94 -1.18
CA ALA A 109 12.82 0.30 -0.47
C ALA A 109 13.61 1.28 -1.33
#